data_03d8cb4a245a8aebbee563ccb4f16a22
#
_entry.id   03d8cb4a245a8aebbee563ccb4f16a22
#
_cell.length_a   1.000
_cell.length_b   1.000
_cell.length_c   1.000
_cell.angle_alpha   90.00
_cell.angle_beta   90.00
_cell.angle_gamma   90.00
#
_symmetry.space_group_name_H-M   'P 1'
#
loop_
_entity.id
_entity.type
_entity.pdbx_description
1 polymer ?
#
loop_
_entity_poly.entity_id
_entity_poly.type
_entity_poly.pdbx_seq_one_letter_code
_entity_poly.pdbx_strand_id
1 'polypeptide(L)'
;VLDYNLAYNGVLQQYFEPEFQSHGFLKEEAIYSYADRLISNFDIRSGEGASTVTRSMSGGNQQKVIVAREISRKHDLLLAVQPTRGLDVGAIEYIHSELVKQRDGGSAILLVSLELDEVMNLSDRILVIFEGHIVAELDPKEVTVQELGLYMAGSKRQDMAAGDGTEGQDTPGKAGDV
;
A
#
# COMPACT_ATOMS: atom_id res chain seq x y z
N VAL A 1 -15.83 0.51 -1.80
CA VAL A 1 -17.15 -0.14 -2.02
C VAL A 1 -17.64 0.21 -3.43
N LEU A 2 -17.84 -0.81 -4.30
CA LEU A 2 -18.10 -0.57 -5.72
C LEU A 2 -19.44 0.14 -5.99
N ASP A 3 -20.43 -0.06 -5.16
CA ASP A 3 -21.76 0.55 -5.32
C ASP A 3 -21.87 1.96 -4.75
N TYR A 4 -20.85 2.42 -4.03
CA TYR A 4 -20.74 3.80 -3.60
C TYR A 4 -20.17 4.68 -4.72
N ASN A 5 -20.53 5.96 -4.71
CA ASN A 5 -19.89 6.93 -5.58
C ASN A 5 -18.45 7.22 -5.11
N LEU A 6 -17.72 7.97 -5.93
CA LEU A 6 -16.33 8.32 -5.65
C LEU A 6 -16.20 9.16 -4.38
N ALA A 7 -17.15 10.09 -4.14
CA ALA A 7 -17.16 10.95 -2.96
C ALA A 7 -17.18 10.14 -1.65
N TYR A 8 -18.10 9.21 -1.52
CA TYR A 8 -18.17 8.36 -0.33
C TYR A 8 -17.03 7.36 -0.20
N ASN A 9 -16.52 6.85 -1.34
CA ASN A 9 -15.32 6.02 -1.30
C ASN A 9 -14.08 6.80 -0.84
N GLY A 10 -13.98 8.08 -1.21
CA GLY A 10 -12.88 8.96 -0.81
C GLY A 10 -12.78 9.15 0.71
N VAL A 11 -13.92 9.29 1.38
CA VAL A 11 -13.98 9.55 2.84
C VAL A 11 -14.26 8.31 3.68
N LEU A 12 -14.31 7.13 3.09
CA LEU A 12 -14.78 5.89 3.73
C LEU A 12 -14.09 5.58 5.07
N GLN A 13 -12.85 6.00 5.23
CA GLN A 13 -12.06 5.79 6.46
C GLN A 13 -11.90 7.06 7.31
N GLN A 14 -12.52 8.18 6.90
CA GLN A 14 -12.40 9.49 7.55
C GLN A 14 -13.76 10.16 7.81
N TYR A 15 -14.87 9.53 7.42
CA TYR A 15 -16.22 10.13 7.50
C TYR A 15 -16.59 10.63 8.89
N PHE A 16 -15.98 10.08 9.94
CA PHE A 16 -16.19 10.44 11.33
C PHE A 16 -15.43 11.70 11.76
N GLU A 17 -14.51 12.21 10.95
CA GLU A 17 -13.74 13.40 11.27
C GLU A 17 -14.59 14.66 11.24
N PRO A 18 -14.27 15.69 12.07
CA PRO A 18 -15.06 16.93 12.14
C PRO A 18 -15.17 17.68 10.80
N GLU A 19 -14.26 17.44 9.87
CA GLU A 19 -14.32 17.96 8.51
C GLU A 19 -15.56 17.44 7.77
N PHE A 20 -15.85 16.12 7.90
CA PHE A 20 -16.88 15.44 7.10
C PHE A 20 -18.18 15.21 7.82
N GLN A 21 -18.27 15.45 9.13
CA GLN A 21 -19.50 15.28 9.89
C GLN A 21 -19.67 16.37 10.97
N SER A 22 -20.92 16.58 11.40
CA SER A 22 -21.26 17.38 12.58
C SER A 22 -22.45 16.77 13.28
N HIS A 23 -22.32 16.50 14.57
CA HIS A 23 -23.39 15.90 15.41
C HIS A 23 -23.99 14.61 14.82
N GLY A 24 -23.17 13.79 14.14
CA GLY A 24 -23.61 12.54 13.50
C GLY A 24 -24.23 12.69 12.11
N PHE A 25 -24.29 13.90 11.56
CA PHE A 25 -24.77 14.17 10.21
C PHE A 25 -23.58 14.44 9.27
N LEU A 26 -23.59 13.79 8.11
CA LEU A 26 -22.56 13.99 7.09
C LEU A 26 -22.68 15.37 6.46
N LYS A 27 -21.54 16.01 6.22
CA LYS A 27 -21.42 17.28 5.50
C LYS A 27 -21.18 16.99 4.02
N GLU A 28 -22.24 16.79 3.27
CA GLU A 28 -22.19 16.42 1.85
C GLU A 28 -21.26 17.33 1.03
N GLU A 29 -21.41 18.66 1.19
CA GLU A 29 -20.60 19.64 0.46
C GLU A 29 -19.09 19.44 0.71
N ALA A 30 -18.70 19.20 1.95
CA ALA A 30 -17.28 18.95 2.31
C ALA A 30 -16.77 17.63 1.69
N ILE A 31 -17.60 16.58 1.73
CA ILE A 31 -17.29 15.27 1.16
C ILE A 31 -17.07 15.36 -0.35
N TYR A 32 -17.98 16.03 -1.07
CA TYR A 32 -17.86 16.19 -2.52
C TYR A 32 -16.69 17.09 -2.89
N SER A 33 -16.47 18.19 -2.20
CA SER A 33 -15.32 19.07 -2.40
C SER A 33 -13.99 18.33 -2.17
N TYR A 34 -13.93 17.45 -1.17
CA TYR A 34 -12.76 16.61 -0.93
C TYR A 34 -12.53 15.64 -2.09
N ALA A 35 -13.58 14.98 -2.57
CA ALA A 35 -13.49 14.07 -3.71
C ALA A 35 -13.05 14.78 -4.99
N ASP A 36 -13.51 16.00 -5.25
CA ASP A 36 -13.07 16.78 -6.40
C ASP A 36 -11.58 17.13 -6.32
N ARG A 37 -11.04 17.38 -5.11
CA ARG A 37 -9.60 17.52 -4.90
C ARG A 37 -8.84 16.21 -5.21
N LEU A 38 -9.36 15.05 -4.78
CA LEU A 38 -8.77 13.77 -5.11
C LEU A 38 -8.77 13.52 -6.63
N ILE A 39 -9.90 13.78 -7.30
CA ILE A 39 -10.03 13.65 -8.75
C ILE A 39 -8.96 14.47 -9.46
N SER A 40 -8.82 15.74 -9.08
CA SER A 40 -7.86 16.67 -9.68
C SER A 40 -6.42 16.28 -9.41
N ASN A 41 -6.09 15.96 -8.15
CA ASN A 41 -4.71 15.68 -7.74
C ASN A 41 -4.19 14.36 -8.28
N PHE A 42 -5.07 13.36 -8.48
CA PHE A 42 -4.70 12.02 -8.90
C PHE A 42 -5.10 11.69 -10.34
N ASP A 43 -5.49 12.70 -11.13
CA ASP A 43 -5.95 12.53 -12.51
C ASP A 43 -6.92 11.34 -12.65
N ILE A 44 -7.95 11.31 -11.79
CA ILE A 44 -8.96 10.24 -11.80
C ILE A 44 -9.98 10.58 -12.88
N ARG A 45 -10.13 9.71 -13.88
CA ARG A 45 -11.12 9.88 -14.93
C ARG A 45 -12.46 9.31 -14.47
N SER A 46 -13.43 10.18 -14.29
CA SER A 46 -14.79 9.86 -13.85
C SER A 46 -15.80 10.57 -14.75
N GLY A 47 -16.88 9.86 -15.14
CA GLY A 47 -17.87 10.40 -16.09
C GLY A 47 -18.73 11.52 -15.50
N GLU A 48 -19.02 11.46 -14.19
CA GLU A 48 -19.90 12.36 -13.45
C GLU A 48 -19.18 13.00 -12.24
N GLY A 49 -17.84 13.16 -12.34
CA GLY A 49 -17.05 13.72 -11.24
C GLY A 49 -17.16 12.88 -9.97
N ALA A 50 -17.28 13.54 -8.82
CA ALA A 50 -17.40 12.91 -7.50
C ALA A 50 -18.66 12.03 -7.34
N SER A 51 -19.70 12.25 -8.17
CA SER A 51 -20.94 11.47 -8.14
C SER A 51 -20.82 10.13 -8.88
N THR A 52 -19.75 9.90 -9.65
CA THR A 52 -19.56 8.67 -10.42
C THR A 52 -19.58 7.44 -9.52
N VAL A 53 -20.46 6.49 -9.81
CA VAL A 53 -20.48 5.20 -9.11
C VAL A 53 -19.21 4.42 -9.43
N THR A 54 -18.48 4.00 -8.41
CA THR A 54 -17.14 3.41 -8.57
C THR A 54 -17.14 2.17 -9.46
N ARG A 55 -18.21 1.37 -9.45
CA ARG A 55 -18.38 0.18 -10.31
C ARG A 55 -18.33 0.52 -11.82
N SER A 56 -18.76 1.70 -12.22
CA SER A 56 -18.77 2.13 -13.63
C SER A 56 -17.41 2.59 -14.13
N MET A 57 -16.45 2.76 -13.24
CA MET A 57 -15.10 3.21 -13.58
C MET A 57 -14.22 2.06 -14.08
N SER A 58 -13.22 2.37 -14.91
CA SER A 58 -12.20 1.38 -15.27
C SER A 58 -11.39 0.93 -14.06
N GLY A 59 -10.84 -0.29 -14.11
CA GLY A 59 -10.02 -0.84 -13.02
C GLY A 59 -8.85 0.08 -12.63
N GLY A 60 -8.18 0.71 -13.59
CA GLY A 60 -7.11 1.66 -13.33
C GLY A 60 -7.59 2.91 -12.58
N ASN A 61 -8.76 3.46 -12.93
CA ASN A 61 -9.32 4.60 -12.18
C ASN A 61 -9.83 4.19 -10.80
N GLN A 62 -10.39 2.98 -10.63
CA GLN A 62 -10.71 2.44 -9.30
C GLN A 62 -9.45 2.33 -8.42
N GLN A 63 -8.34 1.85 -8.98
CA GLN A 63 -7.06 1.78 -8.28
C GLN A 63 -6.54 3.17 -7.90
N LYS A 64 -6.63 4.15 -8.81
CA LYS A 64 -6.29 5.55 -8.51
C LYS A 64 -7.10 6.11 -7.34
N VAL A 65 -8.41 5.79 -7.24
CA VAL A 65 -9.26 6.21 -6.10
C VAL A 65 -8.75 5.61 -4.79
N ILE A 66 -8.38 4.32 -4.79
CA ILE A 66 -7.85 3.66 -3.59
C ILE A 66 -6.54 4.31 -3.16
N VAL A 67 -5.60 4.48 -4.10
CA VAL A 67 -4.30 5.09 -3.82
C VAL A 67 -4.46 6.55 -3.36
N ALA A 68 -5.32 7.32 -4.04
CA ALA A 68 -5.62 8.70 -3.66
C ALA A 68 -6.13 8.80 -2.21
N ARG A 69 -7.09 7.96 -1.84
CA ARG A 69 -7.65 7.91 -0.48
C ARG A 69 -6.58 7.58 0.56
N GLU A 70 -5.77 6.56 0.31
CA GLU A 70 -4.77 6.11 1.29
C GLU A 70 -3.62 7.11 1.41
N ILE A 71 -3.08 7.62 0.30
CA ILE A 71 -1.96 8.55 0.30
C ILE A 71 -2.34 9.95 0.84
N SER A 72 -3.59 10.39 0.64
CA SER A 72 -4.03 11.71 1.11
C SER A 72 -4.23 11.80 2.63
N ARG A 73 -4.13 10.67 3.33
CA ARG A 73 -4.19 10.63 4.80
C ARG A 73 -2.80 10.76 5.39
N LYS A 74 -2.72 11.39 6.58
CA LYS A 74 -1.47 11.38 7.34
C LYS A 74 -1.25 10.00 7.96
N HIS A 75 -0.08 9.44 7.76
CA HIS A 75 0.32 8.15 8.32
C HIS A 75 1.84 8.14 8.58
N ASP A 76 2.25 7.40 9.59
CA ASP A 76 3.67 7.17 9.89
C ASP A 76 4.22 5.98 9.10
N LEU A 77 3.34 5.02 8.76
CA LEU A 77 3.65 3.84 7.94
C LEU A 77 2.57 3.64 6.87
N LEU A 78 2.99 3.56 5.62
CA LEU A 78 2.16 3.20 4.48
C LEU A 78 2.48 1.79 3.99
N LEU A 79 1.47 0.91 3.95
CA LEU A 79 1.56 -0.41 3.35
C LEU A 79 1.05 -0.34 1.91
N ALA A 80 1.96 -0.41 0.94
CA ALA A 80 1.65 -0.37 -0.49
C ALA A 80 1.77 -1.79 -1.08
N VAL A 81 0.64 -2.48 -1.22
CA VAL A 81 0.59 -3.85 -1.74
C VAL A 81 0.09 -3.83 -3.17
N GLN A 82 0.97 -4.19 -4.12
CA GLN A 82 0.68 -4.19 -5.57
C GLN A 82 0.06 -2.87 -6.06
N PRO A 83 0.63 -1.70 -5.71
CA PRO A 83 -0.05 -0.41 -5.90
C PRO A 83 -0.26 -0.05 -7.37
N THR A 84 0.57 -0.58 -8.25
CA THR A 84 0.58 -0.27 -9.69
C THR A 84 -0.04 -1.36 -10.56
N ARG A 85 -0.54 -2.45 -9.96
CA ARG A 85 -1.06 -3.58 -10.71
C ARG A 85 -2.20 -3.20 -11.65
N GLY A 86 -2.02 -3.51 -12.94
CA GLY A 86 -3.06 -3.30 -13.97
C GLY A 86 -3.24 -1.84 -14.39
N LEU A 87 -2.27 -0.97 -14.10
CA LEU A 87 -2.26 0.42 -14.51
C LEU A 87 -1.48 0.63 -15.80
N ASP A 88 -1.79 1.73 -16.49
CA ASP A 88 -0.97 2.23 -17.60
C ASP A 88 0.33 2.89 -17.08
N VAL A 89 1.31 3.05 -17.98
CA VAL A 89 2.64 3.58 -17.64
C VAL A 89 2.56 4.95 -16.95
N GLY A 90 1.72 5.86 -17.44
CA GLY A 90 1.59 7.19 -16.85
C GLY A 90 1.02 7.15 -15.43
N ALA A 91 0.07 6.24 -15.15
CA ALA A 91 -0.46 6.04 -13.81
C ALA A 91 0.59 5.40 -12.87
N ILE A 92 1.40 4.47 -13.38
CA ILE A 92 2.51 3.86 -12.63
C ILE A 92 3.52 4.93 -12.19
N GLU A 93 4.02 5.73 -13.12
CA GLU A 93 4.98 6.82 -12.84
C GLU A 93 4.42 7.81 -11.81
N TYR A 94 3.14 8.14 -11.93
CA TYR A 94 2.48 9.02 -10.99
C TYR A 94 2.45 8.42 -9.57
N ILE A 95 2.01 7.16 -9.41
CA ILE A 95 1.97 6.48 -8.11
C ILE A 95 3.37 6.36 -7.50
N HIS A 96 4.38 6.02 -8.31
CA HIS A 96 5.77 5.99 -7.86
C HIS A 96 6.20 7.36 -7.31
N SER A 97 5.89 8.45 -8.01
CA SER A 97 6.21 9.79 -7.54
C SER A 97 5.52 10.14 -6.22
N GLU A 98 4.27 9.73 -6.05
CA GLU A 98 3.52 9.96 -4.80
C GLU A 98 4.07 9.14 -3.63
N LEU A 99 4.47 7.87 -3.84
CA LEU A 99 5.14 7.06 -2.83
C LEU A 99 6.46 7.71 -2.38
N VAL A 100 7.27 8.16 -3.34
CA VAL A 100 8.53 8.88 -3.04
C VAL A 100 8.26 10.15 -2.24
N LYS A 101 7.24 10.95 -2.60
CA LYS A 101 6.87 12.15 -1.82
C LYS A 101 6.44 11.82 -0.39
N GLN A 102 5.71 10.73 -0.17
CA GLN A 102 5.33 10.29 1.19
C GLN A 102 6.57 9.92 2.01
N ARG A 103 7.51 9.17 1.42
CA ARG A 103 8.80 8.85 2.05
C ARG A 103 9.57 10.12 2.42
N ASP A 104 9.70 11.04 1.47
CA ASP A 104 10.43 12.31 1.66
C ASP A 104 9.73 13.21 2.69
N GLY A 105 8.42 13.07 2.84
CA GLY A 105 7.61 13.68 3.89
C GLY A 105 7.78 13.05 5.28
N GLY A 106 8.56 11.97 5.39
CA GLY A 106 8.89 11.30 6.66
C GLY A 106 8.07 10.06 6.98
N SER A 107 7.20 9.59 6.08
CA SER A 107 6.48 8.32 6.25
C SER A 107 7.38 7.13 5.93
N ALA A 108 7.31 6.07 6.73
CA ALA A 108 7.88 4.79 6.35
C ALA A 108 6.97 4.11 5.31
N ILE A 109 7.57 3.43 4.31
CA ILE A 109 6.80 2.72 3.29
C ILE A 109 7.22 1.26 3.25
N LEU A 110 6.26 0.35 3.40
CA LEU A 110 6.45 -1.05 3.10
C LEU A 110 5.79 -1.35 1.75
N LEU A 111 6.63 -1.46 0.71
CA LEU A 111 6.20 -1.82 -0.63
C LEU A 111 6.23 -3.35 -0.78
N VAL A 112 5.11 -3.94 -1.19
CA VAL A 112 5.03 -5.35 -1.58
C VAL A 112 4.66 -5.39 -3.05
N SER A 113 5.58 -5.81 -3.90
CA SER A 113 5.37 -5.90 -5.35
C SER A 113 6.01 -7.14 -5.95
N LEU A 114 5.44 -7.62 -7.06
CA LEU A 114 6.00 -8.64 -7.93
C LEU A 114 6.72 -8.03 -9.13
N GLU A 115 6.60 -6.73 -9.33
CA GLU A 115 7.25 -6.00 -10.42
C GLU A 115 8.68 -5.66 -9.98
N LEU A 116 9.67 -6.35 -10.57
CA LEU A 116 11.08 -6.19 -10.18
C LEU A 116 11.58 -4.76 -10.36
N ASP A 117 11.17 -4.10 -11.46
CA ASP A 117 11.57 -2.71 -11.74
C ASP A 117 11.02 -1.75 -10.68
N GLU A 118 9.79 -1.97 -10.19
CA GLU A 118 9.20 -1.18 -9.11
C GLU A 118 10.00 -1.33 -7.82
N VAL A 119 10.30 -2.58 -7.43
CA VAL A 119 11.07 -2.88 -6.21
C VAL A 119 12.48 -2.30 -6.30
N MET A 120 13.17 -2.51 -7.42
CA MET A 120 14.55 -2.05 -7.61
C MET A 120 14.68 -0.52 -7.62
N ASN A 121 13.70 0.18 -8.19
CA ASN A 121 13.76 1.64 -8.35
C ASN A 121 13.28 2.43 -7.14
N LEU A 122 12.41 1.86 -6.31
CA LEU A 122 11.76 2.60 -5.20
C LEU A 122 12.30 2.23 -3.83
N SER A 123 12.91 1.05 -3.66
CA SER A 123 13.30 0.55 -2.34
C SER A 123 14.70 1.01 -1.94
N ASP A 124 14.86 1.32 -0.66
CA ASP A 124 16.18 1.50 -0.04
C ASP A 124 16.76 0.17 0.47
N ARG A 125 15.89 -0.82 0.69
CA ARG A 125 16.20 -2.16 1.17
C ARG A 125 15.18 -3.16 0.65
N ILE A 126 15.61 -4.31 0.16
CA ILE A 126 14.76 -5.36 -0.40
C ILE A 126 14.81 -6.59 0.50
N LEU A 127 13.65 -7.05 0.95
CA LEU A 127 13.48 -8.34 1.61
C LEU A 127 12.84 -9.32 0.63
N VAL A 128 13.47 -10.47 0.39
CA VAL A 128 12.92 -11.50 -0.48
C VAL A 128 12.28 -12.58 0.37
N ILE A 129 11.01 -12.86 0.08
CA ILE A 129 10.23 -13.92 0.76
C ILE A 129 10.09 -15.11 -0.19
N PHE A 130 10.44 -16.31 0.29
CA PHE A 130 10.22 -17.56 -0.41
C PHE A 130 9.70 -18.61 0.58
N GLU A 131 8.61 -19.29 0.24
CA GLU A 131 7.96 -20.32 1.10
C GLU A 131 7.70 -19.86 2.55
N GLY A 132 7.30 -18.59 2.71
CA GLY A 132 6.98 -18.03 4.03
C GLY A 132 8.18 -17.58 4.86
N HIS A 133 9.39 -17.69 4.33
CA HIS A 133 10.63 -17.25 4.99
C HIS A 133 11.30 -16.12 4.25
N ILE A 134 11.92 -15.19 5.00
CA ILE A 134 12.82 -14.20 4.41
C ILE A 134 14.12 -14.93 4.06
N VAL A 135 14.44 -14.99 2.78
CA VAL A 135 15.61 -15.73 2.24
C VAL A 135 16.76 -14.84 1.86
N ALA A 136 16.53 -13.53 1.78
CA ALA A 136 17.59 -12.54 1.54
C ALA A 136 17.14 -11.15 2.01
N GLU A 137 18.14 -10.36 2.42
CA GLU A 137 18.08 -8.91 2.58
C GLU A 137 19.14 -8.28 1.66
N LEU A 138 18.70 -7.42 0.72
CA LEU A 138 19.52 -6.95 -0.38
C LEU A 138 19.48 -5.43 -0.48
N ASP A 139 20.64 -4.85 -0.89
CA ASP A 139 20.70 -3.46 -1.33
C ASP A 139 20.36 -3.40 -2.83
N PRO A 140 19.36 -2.62 -3.26
CA PRO A 140 18.99 -2.50 -4.67
C PRO A 140 20.11 -1.92 -5.54
N LYS A 141 21.09 -1.23 -4.95
CA LYS A 141 22.26 -0.67 -5.68
C LYS A 141 23.32 -1.70 -5.98
N GLU A 142 23.34 -2.80 -5.24
CA GLU A 142 24.38 -3.85 -5.35
C GLU A 142 23.86 -5.11 -6.03
N VAL A 143 22.55 -5.39 -5.94
CA VAL A 143 21.94 -6.59 -6.50
C VAL A 143 21.52 -6.38 -7.96
N THR A 144 21.69 -7.41 -8.79
CA THR A 144 21.16 -7.42 -10.16
C THR A 144 19.75 -8.03 -10.20
N VAL A 145 18.98 -7.68 -11.25
CA VAL A 145 17.65 -8.27 -11.48
C VAL A 145 17.71 -9.79 -11.58
N GLN A 146 18.75 -10.32 -12.24
CA GLN A 146 18.97 -11.77 -12.36
C GLN A 146 19.20 -12.42 -10.99
N GLU A 147 20.02 -11.80 -10.16
CA GLU A 147 20.30 -12.29 -8.82
C GLU A 147 19.08 -12.25 -7.93
N LEU A 148 18.32 -11.14 -7.95
CA LEU A 148 17.06 -11.01 -7.25
C LEU A 148 16.09 -12.13 -7.66
N GLY A 149 15.99 -12.44 -8.97
CA GLY A 149 15.20 -13.55 -9.49
C GLY A 149 15.59 -14.92 -8.92
N LEU A 150 16.89 -15.18 -8.69
CA LEU A 150 17.36 -16.44 -8.08
C LEU A 150 16.92 -16.59 -6.63
N TYR A 151 16.93 -15.50 -5.85
CA TYR A 151 16.39 -15.51 -4.48
C TYR A 151 14.87 -15.73 -4.48
N MET A 152 14.12 -15.06 -5.36
CA MET A 152 12.68 -15.22 -5.50
C MET A 152 12.28 -16.63 -5.92
N ALA A 153 13.10 -17.30 -6.71
CA ALA A 153 12.91 -18.71 -7.11
C ALA A 153 13.37 -19.72 -6.04
N GLY A 154 13.92 -19.26 -4.91
CA GLY A 154 14.47 -20.12 -3.87
C GLY A 154 15.77 -20.85 -4.23
N SER A 155 16.34 -20.53 -5.40
CA SER A 155 17.60 -21.14 -5.88
C SER A 155 18.85 -20.58 -5.19
N LYS A 156 18.71 -19.42 -4.55
CA LYS A 156 19.75 -18.77 -3.76
C LYS A 156 19.16 -18.36 -2.41
N ARG A 157 19.93 -18.48 -1.34
CA ARG A 157 19.57 -18.01 0.01
C ARG A 157 20.79 -17.35 0.64
N GLN A 158 20.57 -16.34 1.46
CA GLN A 158 21.59 -15.79 2.36
C GLN A 158 21.51 -16.54 3.69
N ASP A 159 22.67 -16.76 4.34
CA ASP A 159 22.71 -17.18 5.74
C ASP A 159 22.25 -15.99 6.61
N MET A 160 20.94 -15.89 6.79
CA MET A 160 20.37 -14.90 7.72
C MET A 160 20.74 -15.40 9.13
N ALA A 161 21.64 -14.72 9.81
CA ALA A 161 21.88 -14.97 11.22
C ALA A 161 20.54 -14.91 11.95
N ALA A 162 20.16 -16.01 12.64
CA ALA A 162 18.93 -16.10 13.39
C ALA A 162 18.86 -14.92 14.36
N GLY A 163 18.02 -13.93 14.04
CA GLY A 163 17.71 -12.86 14.98
C GLY A 163 17.14 -13.52 16.22
N ASP A 164 17.72 -13.19 17.37
CA ASP A 164 17.39 -13.67 18.70
C ASP A 164 15.88 -13.52 18.99
N GLY A 165 15.12 -14.49 18.50
CA GLY A 165 13.72 -14.68 18.82
C GLY A 165 13.67 -15.48 20.12
N THR A 166 13.39 -14.83 21.23
CA THR A 166 13.06 -15.44 22.52
C THR A 166 12.19 -16.66 22.32
N GLU A 167 12.81 -17.84 22.43
CA GLU A 167 12.10 -19.11 22.62
C GLU A 167 11.26 -19.00 23.90
N GLY A 168 9.94 -18.93 23.72
CA GLY A 168 9.00 -19.18 24.79
C GLY A 168 9.24 -20.61 25.32
N GLN A 169 9.87 -20.72 26.48
CA GLN A 169 10.02 -21.99 27.20
C GLN A 169 8.63 -22.49 27.61
N ASP A 170 8.12 -23.45 26.84
CA ASP A 170 7.05 -24.30 27.26
C ASP A 170 7.60 -25.23 28.36
N THR A 171 7.31 -24.90 29.59
CA THR A 171 7.55 -25.77 30.75
C THR A 171 6.47 -26.87 30.76
N PRO A 172 6.82 -28.15 30.62
CA PRO A 172 5.85 -29.24 30.78
C PRO A 172 5.40 -29.32 32.22
N GLY A 173 4.11 -29.08 32.46
CA GLY A 173 3.45 -29.24 33.74
C GLY A 173 3.62 -30.67 34.24
N LYS A 174 4.24 -30.84 35.43
CA LYS A 174 4.28 -32.06 36.18
C LYS A 174 2.85 -32.50 36.55
N ALA A 175 2.46 -33.65 36.06
CA ALA A 175 1.36 -34.42 36.65
C ALA A 175 1.74 -34.81 38.09
N GLY A 176 1.03 -34.31 39.05
CA GLY A 176 1.10 -34.76 40.45
C GLY A 176 0.03 -35.80 40.71
N ASP A 177 0.49 -36.97 41.12
CA ASP A 177 -0.33 -37.96 41.77
C ASP A 177 -1.00 -37.39 43.04
N VAL A 178 -2.29 -37.63 43.21
CA VAL A 178 -2.98 -38.28 44.34
C VAL A 178 -4.44 -38.51 43.93
#